data_0d3bfe2a6493a73d8f73c8706511d065
#
_entry.id   0d3bfe2a6493a73d8f73c8706511d065
#
_cell.length_a   1.000
_cell.length_b   1.000
_cell.length_c   1.000
_cell.angle_alpha   90.00
_cell.angle_beta   90.00
_cell.angle_gamma   90.00
#
_symmetry.space_group_name_H-M   'P 1'
#
loop_
_entity.id
_entity.type
_entity.pdbx_description
1 polymer ?
#
loop_
_entity_poly.entity_id
_entity_poly.type
_entity_poly.pdbx_seq_one_letter_code
_entity_poly.pdbx_strand_id
1 'polypeptide(L)'
;MKAALNGTRFPYMEPSGKFKRIGRKTGNVVAAMLAVSITAVVAISVVMFYSLVTKLFETQCVDGTKLLEYELRRMSEEEDKTEVLDRLKEYMEMEFTIFEGDTRAYTTVVQSDGERAVGTKLSDEVAAVVIGQGRSHVGKAVILGEEHICSYMPVKDKDGKVTGLLFAGVPSADTMKRFLFVIIMAGVVALAAISICIMILTVYLKKRVSVPLGEITGVARRLEKGDLGLAAGEDIQVSAHSNDEIGELGRAFEGIIHRLGSYIGEITEILGAIAEGDLTSSVRQEYVGDFESIKRSLDGI
;
A
#
# COMPACT_ATOMS: atom_id res chain seq x y z
N MET A 1 -42.65 20.28 -59.82
CA MET A 1 -43.01 20.24 -58.40
C MET A 1 -41.75 19.81 -57.60
N LYS A 2 -41.00 20.80 -57.11
CA LYS A 2 -39.71 20.56 -56.34
C LYS A 2 -40.08 20.26 -54.91
N ALA A 3 -39.93 19.02 -54.47
CA ALA A 3 -39.98 18.68 -53.05
C ALA A 3 -38.55 18.68 -52.50
N ALA A 4 -38.34 19.48 -51.46
CA ALA A 4 -37.08 19.73 -50.83
C ALA A 4 -36.59 18.46 -50.13
N LEU A 5 -35.40 17.95 -50.45
CA LEU A 5 -34.60 17.07 -49.67
C LEU A 5 -33.98 17.90 -48.53
N ASN A 6 -34.68 17.95 -47.42
CA ASN A 6 -34.12 18.47 -46.16
C ASN A 6 -33.11 17.45 -45.65
N GLY A 7 -31.87 17.63 -45.99
CA GLY A 7 -30.76 16.86 -45.41
C GLY A 7 -30.68 17.12 -43.90
N THR A 8 -31.12 16.18 -43.11
CA THR A 8 -30.81 16.14 -41.68
C THR A 8 -29.30 15.97 -41.53
N ARG A 9 -28.58 17.11 -41.43
CA ARG A 9 -27.21 17.11 -40.92
C ARG A 9 -27.26 16.63 -39.51
N PHE A 10 -26.82 15.41 -39.26
CA PHE A 10 -26.48 14.99 -37.90
C PHE A 10 -25.43 15.98 -37.37
N PRO A 11 -25.65 16.58 -36.19
CA PRO A 11 -24.67 17.51 -35.64
C PRO A 11 -23.38 16.75 -35.37
N TYR A 12 -22.35 17.09 -36.13
CA TYR A 12 -20.98 16.65 -35.88
C TYR A 12 -20.57 17.19 -34.51
N MET A 13 -20.62 16.36 -33.48
CA MET A 13 -20.04 16.68 -32.16
C MET A 13 -18.53 16.58 -32.31
N GLU A 14 -17.86 17.73 -32.55
CA GLU A 14 -16.43 17.79 -32.27
C GLU A 14 -16.17 17.36 -30.84
N PRO A 15 -15.31 16.39 -30.57
CA PRO A 15 -14.97 16.01 -29.23
C PRO A 15 -14.18 17.14 -28.59
N SER A 16 -14.87 18.09 -27.94
CA SER A 16 -14.26 19.13 -27.14
C SER A 16 -13.74 18.51 -25.84
N GLY A 17 -12.44 18.30 -25.77
CA GLY A 17 -11.77 17.96 -24.54
C GLY A 17 -10.75 16.83 -24.73
N LYS A 18 -9.57 17.03 -24.17
CA LYS A 18 -8.54 16.00 -24.01
C LYS A 18 -9.13 14.82 -23.22
N PHE A 19 -9.66 13.83 -23.93
CA PHE A 19 -10.09 12.58 -23.31
C PHE A 19 -8.91 11.99 -22.51
N LYS A 20 -8.96 12.07 -21.18
CA LYS A 20 -8.02 11.33 -20.35
C LYS A 20 -8.32 9.85 -20.55
N ARG A 21 -7.37 9.13 -21.17
CA ARG A 21 -7.49 7.70 -21.47
C ARG A 21 -8.00 6.96 -20.22
N ILE A 22 -9.04 6.16 -20.37
CA ILE A 22 -9.70 5.41 -19.30
C ILE A 22 -8.68 4.63 -18.46
N GLY A 23 -7.72 3.96 -19.11
CA GLY A 23 -6.66 3.24 -18.44
C GLY A 23 -5.81 4.10 -17.48
N ARG A 24 -5.65 5.41 -17.75
CA ARG A 24 -4.92 6.29 -16.83
C ARG A 24 -5.74 6.66 -15.60
N LYS A 25 -7.06 6.82 -15.73
CA LYS A 25 -7.94 7.10 -14.59
C LYS A 25 -8.04 5.87 -13.68
N THR A 26 -8.33 4.71 -14.27
CA THR A 26 -8.43 3.44 -13.54
C THR A 26 -7.09 3.06 -12.89
N GLY A 27 -5.97 3.23 -13.61
CA GLY A 27 -4.63 2.98 -13.08
C GLY A 27 -4.31 3.85 -11.87
N ASN A 28 -4.65 5.14 -11.89
CA ASN A 28 -4.43 6.04 -10.76
C ASN A 28 -5.27 5.67 -9.53
N VAL A 29 -6.54 5.25 -9.73
CA VAL A 29 -7.40 4.82 -8.62
C VAL A 29 -6.85 3.54 -7.97
N VAL A 30 -6.52 2.53 -8.76
CA VAL A 30 -5.95 1.27 -8.25
C VAL A 30 -4.60 1.52 -7.57
N ALA A 31 -3.74 2.35 -8.16
CA ALA A 31 -2.46 2.73 -7.56
C ALA A 31 -2.65 3.44 -6.21
N ALA A 32 -3.61 4.36 -6.10
CA ALA A 32 -3.94 5.04 -4.86
C ALA A 32 -4.46 4.05 -3.79
N MET A 33 -5.34 3.12 -4.16
CA MET A 33 -5.85 2.09 -3.25
C MET A 33 -4.73 1.18 -2.73
N LEU A 34 -3.82 0.74 -3.60
CA LEU A 34 -2.65 -0.07 -3.22
C LEU A 34 -1.72 0.71 -2.29
N ALA A 35 -1.43 1.97 -2.60
CA ALA A 35 -0.58 2.83 -1.76
C ALA A 35 -1.18 3.01 -0.36
N VAL A 36 -2.48 3.30 -0.26
CA VAL A 36 -3.18 3.42 1.03
C VAL A 36 -3.15 2.11 1.81
N SER A 37 -3.43 0.98 1.14
CA SER A 37 -3.43 -0.33 1.79
C SER A 37 -2.05 -0.71 2.34
N ILE A 38 -0.98 -0.57 1.54
CA ILE A 38 0.39 -0.88 1.97
C ILE A 38 0.81 0.04 3.12
N THR A 39 0.51 1.35 3.02
CA THR A 39 0.84 2.31 4.08
C THR A 39 0.12 1.98 5.38
N ALA A 40 -1.16 1.60 5.31
CA ALA A 40 -1.94 1.20 6.48
C ALA A 40 -1.35 -0.06 7.16
N VAL A 41 -1.00 -1.09 6.37
CA VAL A 41 -0.38 -2.31 6.89
C VAL A 41 0.95 -2.02 7.57
N VAL A 42 1.82 -1.20 6.94
CA VAL A 42 3.11 -0.82 7.52
C VAL A 42 2.91 -0.05 8.83
N ALA A 43 1.99 0.93 8.85
CA ALA A 43 1.71 1.72 10.06
C ALA A 43 1.22 0.83 11.23
N ILE A 44 0.27 -0.07 10.96
CA ILE A 44 -0.23 -1.01 11.96
C ILE A 44 0.89 -1.93 12.46
N SER A 45 1.72 -2.46 11.56
CA SER A 45 2.84 -3.33 11.90
C SER A 45 3.86 -2.63 12.79
N VAL A 46 4.18 -1.36 12.51
CA VAL A 46 5.10 -0.54 13.32
C VAL A 46 4.54 -0.34 14.73
N VAL A 47 3.26 0.02 14.85
CA VAL A 47 2.61 0.22 16.17
C VAL A 47 2.57 -1.08 16.97
N MET A 48 2.19 -2.19 16.33
CA MET A 48 2.16 -3.50 16.98
C MET A 48 3.55 -3.95 17.44
N PHE A 49 4.56 -3.78 16.59
CA PHE A 49 5.93 -4.16 16.92
C PHE A 49 6.48 -3.32 18.07
N TYR A 50 6.25 -1.98 18.04
CA TYR A 50 6.63 -1.10 19.14
C TYR A 50 6.01 -1.52 20.48
N SER A 51 4.70 -1.79 20.49
CA SER A 51 3.98 -2.25 21.67
C SER A 51 4.53 -3.58 22.19
N LEU A 52 4.81 -4.53 21.28
CA LEU A 52 5.36 -5.84 21.64
C LEU A 52 6.74 -5.72 22.28
N VAL A 53 7.64 -4.94 21.67
CA VAL A 53 9.01 -4.73 22.18
C VAL A 53 8.99 -4.04 23.53
N THR A 54 8.17 -2.99 23.69
CA THR A 54 8.05 -2.29 24.98
C THR A 54 7.57 -3.25 26.07
N LYS A 55 6.54 -4.04 25.79
CA LYS A 55 6.00 -5.01 26.75
C LYS A 55 6.99 -6.12 27.11
N LEU A 56 7.81 -6.53 26.15
CA LEU A 56 8.88 -7.50 26.39
C LEU A 56 9.92 -6.95 27.38
N PHE A 57 10.38 -5.71 27.17
CA PHE A 57 11.32 -5.06 28.08
C PHE A 57 10.71 -4.81 29.49
N GLU A 58 9.45 -4.39 29.56
CA GLU A 58 8.74 -4.26 30.83
C GLU A 58 8.73 -5.59 31.61
N THR A 59 8.43 -6.69 30.92
CA THR A 59 8.44 -8.03 31.53
C THR A 59 9.85 -8.42 32.00
N GLN A 60 10.88 -8.18 31.17
CA GLN A 60 12.28 -8.42 31.57
C GLN A 60 12.67 -7.61 32.81
N CYS A 61 12.29 -6.34 32.90
CA CYS A 61 12.57 -5.50 34.06
C CYS A 61 11.85 -6.01 35.30
N VAL A 62 10.62 -6.49 35.20
CA VAL A 62 9.90 -7.13 36.31
C VAL A 62 10.61 -8.40 36.78
N ASP A 63 11.04 -9.24 35.86
CA ASP A 63 11.75 -10.47 36.19
C ASP A 63 13.14 -10.15 36.78
N GLY A 64 13.81 -9.10 36.28
CA GLY A 64 15.07 -8.58 36.86
C GLY A 64 14.89 -8.13 38.31
N THR A 65 13.82 -7.38 38.64
CA THR A 65 13.59 -6.98 40.05
C THR A 65 13.28 -8.16 40.97
N LYS A 66 12.57 -9.18 40.49
CA LYS A 66 12.32 -10.42 41.25
C LYS A 66 13.59 -11.22 41.46
N LEU A 67 14.45 -11.31 40.44
CA LEU A 67 15.73 -11.98 40.53
C LEU A 67 16.65 -11.27 41.54
N LEU A 68 16.70 -9.93 41.49
CA LEU A 68 17.44 -9.14 42.46
C LEU A 68 16.92 -9.39 43.87
N GLU A 69 15.60 -9.42 44.10
CA GLU A 69 15.02 -9.75 45.41
C GLU A 69 15.43 -11.14 45.86
N TYR A 70 15.42 -12.13 44.97
CA TYR A 70 15.80 -13.50 45.28
C TYR A 70 17.28 -13.61 45.67
N GLU A 71 18.18 -12.97 44.94
CA GLU A 71 19.60 -12.95 45.22
C GLU A 71 19.90 -12.26 46.55
N LEU A 72 19.28 -11.11 46.86
CA LEU A 72 19.43 -10.41 48.14
C LEU A 72 18.92 -11.21 49.32
N ARG A 73 17.90 -12.06 49.17
CA ARG A 73 17.41 -12.96 50.24
C ARG A 73 18.35 -14.12 50.52
N ARG A 74 19.19 -14.50 49.55
CA ARG A 74 20.16 -15.62 49.70
C ARG A 74 21.56 -15.16 50.07
N MET A 75 21.80 -13.87 49.95
CA MET A 75 23.09 -13.26 50.20
C MET A 75 23.50 -13.46 51.66
N SER A 76 24.78 -13.80 51.91
CA SER A 76 25.37 -13.83 53.23
C SER A 76 25.68 -12.42 53.74
N GLU A 77 25.80 -12.23 55.04
CA GLU A 77 26.11 -10.91 55.65
C GLU A 77 27.51 -10.36 55.24
N GLU A 78 28.37 -11.21 54.72
CA GLU A 78 29.75 -10.84 54.31
C GLU A 78 29.84 -10.48 52.81
N GLU A 79 28.80 -10.73 52.04
CA GLU A 79 28.81 -10.50 50.59
C GLU A 79 28.51 -9.03 50.24
N ASP A 80 29.26 -8.43 49.28
CA ASP A 80 29.04 -7.04 48.87
C ASP A 80 27.85 -6.95 47.91
N LYS A 81 26.86 -6.14 48.26
CA LYS A 81 25.69 -5.84 47.42
C LYS A 81 26.09 -5.30 46.04
N THR A 82 27.19 -4.56 45.96
CA THR A 82 27.68 -4.00 44.69
C THR A 82 28.12 -5.10 43.73
N GLU A 83 28.83 -6.12 44.23
CA GLU A 83 29.26 -7.25 43.42
C GLU A 83 28.05 -8.07 42.90
N VAL A 84 27.02 -8.21 43.71
CA VAL A 84 25.77 -8.87 43.28
C VAL A 84 25.10 -8.11 42.17
N LEU A 85 25.00 -6.79 42.29
CA LEU A 85 24.42 -5.96 41.22
C LEU A 85 25.24 -6.03 39.92
N ASP A 86 26.59 -6.00 40.03
CA ASP A 86 27.45 -6.07 38.84
C ASP A 86 27.33 -7.42 38.13
N ARG A 87 27.29 -8.49 38.86
CA ARG A 87 27.05 -9.83 38.32
C ARG A 87 25.70 -9.96 37.62
N LEU A 88 24.64 -9.39 38.22
CA LEU A 88 23.33 -9.37 37.62
C LEU A 88 23.29 -8.50 36.36
N LYS A 89 23.97 -7.34 36.36
CA LYS A 89 24.11 -6.47 35.19
C LYS A 89 24.79 -7.20 34.01
N GLU A 90 25.89 -7.90 34.28
CA GLU A 90 26.59 -8.68 33.26
C GLU A 90 25.74 -9.83 32.70
N TYR A 91 24.97 -10.50 33.57
CA TYR A 91 24.12 -11.62 33.17
C TYR A 91 22.88 -11.21 32.39
N MET A 92 22.21 -10.13 32.80
CA MET A 92 20.91 -9.70 32.23
C MET A 92 21.02 -8.51 31.27
N GLU A 93 22.19 -7.89 31.12
CA GLU A 93 22.43 -6.70 30.30
C GLU A 93 21.50 -5.52 30.66
N MET A 94 21.19 -5.35 31.94
CA MET A 94 20.34 -4.27 32.47
C MET A 94 20.92 -3.62 33.72
N GLU A 95 20.47 -2.40 34.01
CA GLU A 95 20.86 -1.66 35.19
C GLU A 95 20.06 -2.10 36.43
N PHE A 96 20.75 -2.21 37.57
CA PHE A 96 20.14 -2.56 38.85
C PHE A 96 20.43 -1.49 39.89
N THR A 97 19.49 -1.27 40.79
CA THR A 97 19.63 -0.36 41.93
C THR A 97 18.88 -0.87 43.15
N ILE A 98 19.50 -0.68 44.33
CA ILE A 98 18.88 -0.84 45.63
C ILE A 98 18.75 0.55 46.24
N PHE A 99 17.53 0.94 46.58
CA PHE A 99 17.24 2.19 47.25
C PHE A 99 16.98 1.94 48.76
N GLU A 100 17.50 2.82 49.60
CA GLU A 100 17.14 2.95 51.00
C GLU A 100 16.27 4.20 51.14
N GLY A 101 14.99 4.00 51.45
CA GLY A 101 14.02 5.06 51.32
C GLY A 101 13.88 5.54 49.85
N ASP A 102 14.14 6.81 49.61
CA ASP A 102 14.11 7.45 48.28
C ASP A 102 15.49 7.59 47.63
N THR A 103 16.56 7.16 48.33
CA THR A 103 17.96 7.41 47.95
C THR A 103 18.62 6.16 47.41
N ARG A 104 19.39 6.24 46.32
CA ARG A 104 20.18 5.15 45.77
C ARG A 104 21.33 4.78 46.70
N ALA A 105 21.24 3.64 47.32
CA ALA A 105 22.30 3.12 48.19
C ALA A 105 23.36 2.34 47.39
N TYR A 106 22.91 1.44 46.51
CA TYR A 106 23.79 0.63 45.65
C TYR A 106 23.23 0.67 44.22
N THR A 107 24.10 0.86 43.23
CA THR A 107 23.62 0.99 41.82
C THR A 107 24.70 0.63 40.82
N THR A 108 24.27 0.07 39.70
CA THR A 108 25.11 -0.11 38.52
C THR A 108 24.97 1.06 37.53
N VAL A 109 23.99 1.95 37.75
CA VAL A 109 23.79 3.15 36.93
C VAL A 109 24.96 4.10 37.12
N VAL A 110 25.53 4.56 36.00
CA VAL A 110 26.70 5.45 35.95
C VAL A 110 26.26 6.83 35.47
N GLN A 111 26.81 7.87 36.10
CA GLN A 111 26.61 9.27 35.68
C GLN A 111 27.51 9.63 34.48
N SER A 112 27.33 10.81 33.93
CA SER A 112 28.11 11.29 32.79
C SER A 112 29.61 11.50 33.08
N ASP A 113 29.98 11.61 34.36
CA ASP A 113 31.35 11.72 34.86
C ASP A 113 32.05 10.35 35.03
N GLY A 114 31.32 9.25 34.81
CA GLY A 114 31.83 7.87 34.99
C GLY A 114 31.65 7.30 36.40
N GLU A 115 31.17 8.09 37.36
CA GLU A 115 30.92 7.63 38.73
C GLU A 115 29.54 6.99 38.86
N ARG A 116 29.38 6.06 39.82
CA ARG A 116 28.08 5.46 40.09
C ARG A 116 27.14 6.48 40.73
N ALA A 117 25.86 6.42 40.34
CA ALA A 117 24.84 7.37 40.77
C ALA A 117 24.37 7.22 42.21
N VAL A 118 25.26 6.77 43.10
CA VAL A 118 24.99 6.59 44.55
C VAL A 118 24.61 7.93 45.18
N GLY A 119 23.68 7.94 46.10
CA GLY A 119 23.21 9.14 46.82
C GLY A 119 22.20 10.00 46.01
N THR A 120 21.94 9.67 44.75
CA THR A 120 20.91 10.37 43.99
C THR A 120 19.50 9.91 44.39
N LYS A 121 18.53 10.81 44.23
CA LYS A 121 17.14 10.55 44.64
C LYS A 121 16.26 10.02 43.52
N LEU A 122 15.26 9.27 43.95
CA LEU A 122 14.15 8.84 43.09
C LEU A 122 13.35 10.06 42.58
N SER A 123 12.76 9.99 41.39
CA SER A 123 11.86 11.04 40.91
C SER A 123 10.59 11.07 41.78
N ASP A 124 10.02 12.29 41.97
CA ASP A 124 8.82 12.49 42.78
C ASP A 124 7.62 11.67 42.28
N GLU A 125 7.52 11.52 40.96
CA GLU A 125 6.45 10.74 40.30
C GLU A 125 6.51 9.25 40.69
N VAL A 126 7.68 8.64 40.60
CA VAL A 126 7.88 7.23 40.97
C VAL A 126 7.78 7.07 42.50
N ALA A 127 8.32 8.00 43.28
CA ALA A 127 8.24 7.98 44.76
C ALA A 127 6.79 7.99 45.24
N ALA A 128 5.93 8.80 44.65
CA ALA A 128 4.50 8.84 44.99
C ALA A 128 3.79 7.50 44.80
N VAL A 129 4.16 6.75 43.76
CA VAL A 129 3.55 5.44 43.47
C VAL A 129 4.18 4.34 44.34
N VAL A 130 5.51 4.25 44.39
CA VAL A 130 6.18 3.11 44.98
C VAL A 130 6.30 3.26 46.52
N ILE A 131 6.68 4.44 47.01
CA ILE A 131 6.80 4.69 48.45
C ILE A 131 5.44 5.07 49.02
N GLY A 132 4.74 5.99 48.35
CA GLY A 132 3.47 6.54 48.86
C GLY A 132 2.30 5.55 48.84
N GLN A 133 2.20 4.72 47.78
CA GLN A 133 1.11 3.75 47.61
C GLN A 133 1.55 2.30 47.87
N GLY A 134 2.84 2.03 48.03
CA GLY A 134 3.39 0.69 48.24
C GLY A 134 3.13 -0.26 47.04
N ARG A 135 3.00 0.27 45.83
CA ARG A 135 2.76 -0.50 44.60
C ARG A 135 4.00 -0.47 43.69
N SER A 136 4.24 -1.54 42.95
CA SER A 136 5.28 -1.54 41.91
C SER A 136 4.95 -0.57 40.80
N HIS A 137 5.96 0.09 40.25
CA HIS A 137 5.86 0.91 39.02
C HIS A 137 6.61 0.19 37.93
N VAL A 138 5.93 -0.02 36.76
CA VAL A 138 6.53 -0.64 35.59
C VAL A 138 6.23 0.25 34.38
N GLY A 139 7.24 0.58 33.60
CA GLY A 139 7.09 1.42 32.42
C GLY A 139 8.30 2.32 32.20
N LYS A 140 8.05 3.45 31.56
CA LYS A 140 9.11 4.45 31.29
C LYS A 140 9.37 5.35 32.48
N ALA A 141 10.64 5.63 32.73
CA ALA A 141 11.07 6.66 33.68
C ALA A 141 12.33 7.35 33.15
N VAL A 142 12.52 8.62 33.54
CA VAL A 142 13.74 9.37 33.24
C VAL A 142 14.72 9.19 34.39
N ILE A 143 15.90 8.66 34.11
CA ILE A 143 16.98 8.44 35.08
C ILE A 143 18.19 9.22 34.59
N LEU A 144 18.63 10.19 35.40
CA LEU A 144 19.77 11.08 35.09
C LEU A 144 19.67 11.72 33.68
N GLY A 145 18.47 12.05 33.25
CA GLY A 145 18.21 12.67 31.93
C GLY A 145 18.02 11.71 30.77
N GLU A 146 18.14 10.40 30.98
CA GLU A 146 17.94 9.37 29.96
C GLU A 146 16.64 8.59 30.19
N GLU A 147 15.87 8.34 29.12
CA GLU A 147 14.69 7.48 29.19
C GLU A 147 15.10 6.01 29.37
N HIS A 148 14.49 5.36 30.35
CA HIS A 148 14.63 3.93 30.63
C HIS A 148 13.27 3.25 30.62
N ILE A 149 13.23 1.99 30.20
CA ILE A 149 12.12 1.09 30.50
C ILE A 149 12.53 0.35 31.77
N CYS A 150 11.71 0.38 32.78
CA CYS A 150 12.12 -0.06 34.10
C CYS A 150 10.99 -0.64 34.95
N SER A 151 11.38 -1.35 35.99
CA SER A 151 10.52 -1.82 37.07
C SER A 151 11.08 -1.34 38.39
N TYR A 152 10.20 -0.78 39.23
CA TYR A 152 10.48 -0.46 40.63
C TYR A 152 9.59 -1.32 41.51
N MET A 153 10.16 -2.07 42.43
CA MET A 153 9.45 -2.95 43.36
C MET A 153 9.70 -2.50 44.81
N PRO A 154 8.65 -2.19 45.58
CA PRO A 154 8.82 -1.79 46.99
C PRO A 154 9.28 -2.94 47.85
N VAL A 155 10.24 -2.67 48.72
CA VAL A 155 10.66 -3.54 49.81
C VAL A 155 9.94 -3.11 51.07
N LYS A 156 9.24 -4.05 51.73
CA LYS A 156 8.42 -3.79 52.92
C LYS A 156 8.99 -4.50 54.13
N ASP A 157 8.91 -3.83 55.29
CA ASP A 157 9.20 -4.43 56.56
C ASP A 157 8.05 -5.36 57.05
N LYS A 158 8.22 -5.92 58.27
CA LYS A 158 7.23 -6.82 58.89
C LYS A 158 5.89 -6.13 59.18
N ASP A 159 5.89 -4.82 59.30
CA ASP A 159 4.71 -3.98 59.56
C ASP A 159 4.03 -3.47 58.27
N GLY A 160 4.59 -3.86 57.10
CA GLY A 160 4.06 -3.50 55.78
C GLY A 160 4.48 -2.11 55.29
N LYS A 161 5.34 -1.42 56.04
CA LYS A 161 5.87 -0.10 55.66
C LYS A 161 6.97 -0.28 54.62
N VAL A 162 6.98 0.57 53.57
CA VAL A 162 8.05 0.57 52.56
C VAL A 162 9.31 1.17 53.15
N THR A 163 10.39 0.39 53.19
CA THR A 163 11.71 0.77 53.72
C THR A 163 12.70 1.12 52.62
N GLY A 164 12.43 0.68 51.39
CA GLY A 164 13.24 0.92 50.21
C GLY A 164 12.59 0.35 48.97
N LEU A 165 13.32 0.26 47.90
CA LEU A 165 12.84 -0.34 46.66
C LEU A 165 13.97 -0.94 45.84
N LEU A 166 13.63 -1.93 45.03
CA LEU A 166 14.50 -2.55 44.04
C LEU A 166 14.15 -2.03 42.68
N PHE A 167 15.17 -1.79 41.90
CA PHE A 167 15.05 -1.28 40.53
C PHE A 167 15.81 -2.20 39.59
N ALA A 168 15.18 -2.46 38.43
CA ALA A 168 15.82 -3.01 37.26
C ALA A 168 15.35 -2.20 36.02
N GLY A 169 16.28 -1.83 35.14
CA GLY A 169 15.94 -1.00 33.99
C GLY A 169 16.92 -1.13 32.85
N VAL A 170 16.40 -0.88 31.63
CA VAL A 170 17.19 -0.88 30.39
C VAL A 170 17.16 0.52 29.79
N PRO A 171 18.32 1.12 29.43
CA PRO A 171 18.36 2.39 28.71
C PRO A 171 17.61 2.27 27.39
N SER A 172 16.63 3.15 27.15
CA SER A 172 15.81 3.08 25.94
C SER A 172 16.41 3.84 24.75
N ALA A 173 17.40 4.72 24.98
CA ALA A 173 17.96 5.61 23.99
C ALA A 173 18.56 4.88 22.77
N ASP A 174 19.39 3.88 23.00
CA ASP A 174 20.02 3.13 21.89
C ASP A 174 19.06 2.14 21.24
N THR A 175 18.17 1.57 22.02
CA THR A 175 17.06 0.75 21.49
C THR A 175 16.15 1.58 20.59
N MET A 176 15.85 2.82 20.97
CA MET A 176 15.03 3.74 20.19
C MET A 176 15.71 4.12 18.86
N LYS A 177 17.02 4.36 18.83
CA LYS A 177 17.78 4.63 17.59
C LYS A 177 17.73 3.44 16.63
N ARG A 178 17.96 2.22 17.14
CA ARG A 178 17.86 0.98 16.35
C ARG A 178 16.44 0.77 15.80
N PHE A 179 15.44 1.05 16.62
CA PHE A 179 14.03 0.98 16.23
C PHE A 179 13.68 1.97 15.12
N LEU A 180 14.13 3.23 15.25
CA LEU A 180 13.96 4.25 14.22
C LEU A 180 14.61 3.83 12.90
N PHE A 181 15.79 3.24 12.94
CA PHE A 181 16.46 2.71 11.75
C PHE A 181 15.61 1.62 11.05
N VAL A 182 15.05 0.69 11.81
CA VAL A 182 14.16 -0.36 11.27
C VAL A 182 12.91 0.23 10.63
N ILE A 183 12.30 1.25 11.26
CA ILE A 183 11.14 1.96 10.71
C ILE A 183 11.49 2.64 9.38
N ILE A 184 12.61 3.35 9.32
CA ILE A 184 13.07 4.02 8.11
C ILE A 184 13.31 3.00 6.99
N MET A 185 13.99 1.90 7.28
CA MET A 185 14.24 0.83 6.30
C MET A 185 12.93 0.19 5.81
N ALA A 186 11.99 -0.10 6.71
CA ALA A 186 10.67 -0.60 6.34
C ALA A 186 9.91 0.39 5.43
N GLY A 187 9.99 1.68 5.72
CA GLY A 187 9.43 2.75 4.89
C GLY A 187 10.04 2.81 3.49
N VAL A 188 11.36 2.70 3.38
CA VAL A 188 12.05 2.67 2.08
C VAL A 188 11.63 1.46 1.25
N VAL A 189 11.58 0.26 1.86
CA VAL A 189 11.13 -0.96 1.18
C VAL A 189 9.68 -0.84 0.73
N ALA A 190 8.80 -0.30 1.57
CA ALA A 190 7.39 -0.07 1.21
C ALA A 190 7.25 0.90 0.03
N LEU A 191 7.99 2.01 0.02
CA LEU A 191 7.99 2.98 -1.10
C LEU A 191 8.50 2.35 -2.40
N ALA A 192 9.55 1.54 -2.32
CA ALA A 192 10.08 0.82 -3.48
C ALA A 192 9.03 -0.17 -4.03
N ALA A 193 8.38 -0.95 -3.16
CA ALA A 193 7.32 -1.88 -3.55
C ALA A 193 6.14 -1.17 -4.21
N ILE A 194 5.67 -0.06 -3.64
CA ILE A 194 4.59 0.77 -4.22
C ILE A 194 5.00 1.27 -5.61
N SER A 195 6.22 1.78 -5.77
CA SER A 195 6.71 2.30 -7.05
C SER A 195 6.77 1.22 -8.12
N ILE A 196 7.25 0.02 -7.78
CA ILE A 196 7.29 -1.14 -8.68
C ILE A 196 5.88 -1.57 -9.07
N CYS A 197 4.94 -1.67 -8.11
CA CYS A 197 3.54 -2.01 -8.39
C CYS A 197 2.88 -1.01 -9.34
N ILE A 198 3.09 0.30 -9.13
CA ILE A 198 2.55 1.35 -10.01
C ILE A 198 3.14 1.22 -11.42
N MET A 199 4.43 0.96 -11.53
CA MET A 199 5.10 0.78 -12.83
C MET A 199 4.51 -0.42 -13.59
N ILE A 200 4.41 -1.59 -12.94
CA ILE A 200 3.86 -2.81 -13.54
C ILE A 200 2.41 -2.57 -13.97
N LEU A 201 1.59 -2.01 -13.09
CA LEU A 201 0.17 -1.73 -13.36
C LEU A 201 0.00 -0.78 -14.55
N THR A 202 0.79 0.28 -14.59
CA THR A 202 0.73 1.27 -15.67
C THR A 202 1.09 0.65 -17.03
N VAL A 203 2.14 -0.17 -17.07
CA VAL A 203 2.56 -0.89 -18.29
C VAL A 203 1.49 -1.90 -18.71
N TYR A 204 0.97 -2.66 -17.75
CA TYR A 204 -0.08 -3.66 -18.00
C TYR A 204 -1.36 -3.02 -18.58
N LEU A 205 -1.90 -2.00 -17.92
CA LEU A 205 -3.11 -1.29 -18.38
C LEU A 205 -2.90 -0.59 -19.73
N LYS A 206 -1.71 -0.04 -19.96
CA LYS A 206 -1.40 0.56 -21.26
C LYS A 206 -1.45 -0.48 -22.39
N LYS A 207 -0.79 -1.63 -22.22
CA LYS A 207 -0.69 -2.66 -23.25
C LYS A 207 -1.99 -3.45 -23.44
N ARG A 208 -2.71 -3.78 -22.36
CA ARG A 208 -3.87 -4.68 -22.39
C ARG A 208 -5.20 -3.96 -22.58
N VAL A 209 -5.28 -2.68 -22.22
CA VAL A 209 -6.55 -1.93 -22.26
C VAL A 209 -6.46 -0.69 -23.16
N SER A 210 -5.49 0.20 -22.89
CA SER A 210 -5.50 1.52 -23.53
C SER A 210 -5.14 1.49 -25.02
N VAL A 211 -4.18 0.64 -25.41
CA VAL A 211 -3.76 0.53 -26.81
C VAL A 211 -4.86 -0.12 -27.63
N PRO A 212 -5.39 -1.32 -27.30
CA PRO A 212 -6.43 -1.96 -28.09
C PRO A 212 -7.71 -1.11 -28.23
N LEU A 213 -8.19 -0.51 -27.13
CA LEU A 213 -9.35 0.38 -27.21
C LEU A 213 -9.09 1.63 -28.06
N GLY A 214 -7.84 2.11 -28.07
CA GLY A 214 -7.44 3.22 -28.95
C GLY A 214 -7.51 2.83 -30.43
N GLU A 215 -7.11 1.63 -30.79
CA GLU A 215 -7.19 1.10 -32.17
C GLU A 215 -8.65 0.95 -32.61
N ILE A 216 -9.50 0.29 -31.80
CA ILE A 216 -10.93 0.16 -32.08
C ILE A 216 -11.59 1.53 -32.26
N THR A 217 -11.24 2.50 -31.38
CA THR A 217 -11.76 3.88 -31.51
C THR A 217 -11.28 4.54 -32.79
N GLY A 218 -10.03 4.29 -33.20
CA GLY A 218 -9.49 4.78 -34.48
C GLY A 218 -10.26 4.25 -35.69
N VAL A 219 -10.53 2.96 -35.67
CA VAL A 219 -11.33 2.28 -36.73
C VAL A 219 -12.76 2.80 -36.76
N ALA A 220 -13.41 2.93 -35.58
CA ALA A 220 -14.75 3.49 -35.49
C ALA A 220 -14.83 4.92 -36.10
N ARG A 221 -13.80 5.74 -35.91
CA ARG A 221 -13.72 7.09 -36.53
C ARG A 221 -13.52 7.06 -38.06
N ARG A 222 -12.81 6.06 -38.57
CA ARG A 222 -12.71 5.87 -40.05
C ARG A 222 -14.08 5.51 -40.62
N LEU A 223 -14.78 4.57 -39.95
CA LEU A 223 -16.15 4.20 -40.32
C LEU A 223 -17.11 5.41 -40.30
N GLU A 224 -17.04 6.23 -39.26
CA GLU A 224 -17.84 7.46 -39.09
C GLU A 224 -17.66 8.40 -40.30
N LYS A 225 -16.47 8.44 -40.91
CA LYS A 225 -16.14 9.24 -42.07
C LYS A 225 -16.48 8.54 -43.42
N GLY A 226 -17.03 7.31 -43.35
CA GLY A 226 -17.30 6.50 -44.51
C GLY A 226 -16.07 5.84 -45.14
N ASP A 227 -14.94 5.85 -44.41
CA ASP A 227 -13.69 5.23 -44.86
C ASP A 227 -13.68 3.74 -44.45
N LEU A 228 -13.97 2.89 -45.43
CA LEU A 228 -13.97 1.43 -45.33
C LEU A 228 -12.65 0.81 -45.88
N GLY A 229 -11.69 1.63 -46.31
CA GLY A 229 -10.44 1.15 -46.93
C GLY A 229 -10.59 0.69 -48.39
N LEU A 230 -11.81 0.65 -48.95
CA LEU A 230 -12.08 0.10 -50.28
C LEU A 230 -11.35 0.85 -51.40
N ALA A 231 -11.30 2.18 -51.31
CA ALA A 231 -10.66 3.03 -52.33
C ALA A 231 -9.13 2.85 -52.36
N ALA A 232 -8.51 2.49 -51.26
CA ALA A 232 -7.06 2.26 -51.12
C ALA A 232 -6.66 0.78 -51.27
N GLY A 233 -7.63 -0.15 -51.33
CA GLY A 233 -7.38 -1.58 -51.30
C GLY A 233 -6.75 -2.03 -49.94
N GLU A 234 -7.01 -1.27 -48.89
CA GLU A 234 -6.50 -1.55 -47.53
C GLU A 234 -7.48 -2.45 -46.80
N ASP A 235 -6.98 -3.55 -46.26
CA ASP A 235 -7.71 -4.35 -45.26
C ASP A 235 -7.58 -3.71 -43.88
N ILE A 236 -8.68 -3.14 -43.37
CA ILE A 236 -8.68 -2.52 -42.04
C ILE A 236 -8.75 -3.62 -41.00
N GLN A 237 -7.57 -3.99 -40.43
CA GLN A 237 -7.46 -4.97 -39.36
C GLN A 237 -7.47 -4.28 -38.01
N VAL A 238 -8.14 -4.89 -37.03
CA VAL A 238 -8.10 -4.51 -35.63
C VAL A 238 -7.12 -5.44 -34.91
N SER A 239 -5.95 -4.94 -34.53
CA SER A 239 -4.91 -5.77 -33.86
C SER A 239 -5.29 -6.24 -32.44
N ALA A 240 -6.51 -5.98 -31.97
CA ALA A 240 -7.02 -6.34 -30.65
C ALA A 240 -7.42 -7.82 -30.57
N HIS A 241 -6.43 -8.74 -30.73
CA HIS A 241 -6.64 -10.20 -30.67
C HIS A 241 -6.47 -10.75 -29.24
N SER A 242 -7.10 -10.13 -28.23
CA SER A 242 -7.13 -10.70 -26.88
C SER A 242 -8.29 -11.70 -26.71
N ASN A 243 -8.16 -12.62 -25.73
CA ASN A 243 -9.23 -13.56 -25.36
C ASN A 243 -10.14 -13.02 -24.24
N ASP A 244 -10.43 -11.71 -24.28
CA ASP A 244 -11.27 -11.00 -23.34
C ASP A 244 -12.34 -10.19 -24.10
N GLU A 245 -13.12 -9.42 -23.38
CA GLU A 245 -14.20 -8.58 -23.92
C GLU A 245 -13.67 -7.54 -24.94
N ILE A 246 -12.41 -7.12 -24.81
CA ILE A 246 -11.77 -6.19 -25.74
C ILE A 246 -11.48 -6.87 -27.08
N GLY A 247 -11.00 -8.11 -27.03
CA GLY A 247 -10.80 -8.91 -28.22
C GLY A 247 -12.12 -9.29 -28.91
N GLU A 248 -13.17 -9.57 -28.16
CA GLU A 248 -14.51 -9.79 -28.70
C GLU A 248 -15.03 -8.54 -29.42
N LEU A 249 -14.89 -7.37 -28.80
CA LEU A 249 -15.24 -6.09 -29.41
C LEU A 249 -14.43 -5.84 -30.70
N GLY A 250 -13.13 -6.15 -30.69
CA GLY A 250 -12.28 -6.04 -31.89
C GLY A 250 -12.80 -6.88 -33.05
N ARG A 251 -13.07 -8.18 -32.79
CA ARG A 251 -13.64 -9.10 -33.80
C ARG A 251 -15.01 -8.66 -34.34
N ALA A 252 -15.85 -8.12 -33.45
CA ALA A 252 -17.14 -7.58 -33.85
C ALA A 252 -16.99 -6.40 -34.81
N PHE A 253 -16.06 -5.47 -34.55
CA PHE A 253 -15.75 -4.35 -35.45
C PHE A 253 -15.18 -4.81 -36.78
N GLU A 254 -14.26 -5.78 -36.79
CA GLU A 254 -13.74 -6.39 -38.04
C GLU A 254 -14.88 -6.98 -38.88
N GLY A 255 -15.77 -7.76 -38.24
CA GLY A 255 -16.92 -8.33 -38.89
C GLY A 255 -17.86 -7.26 -39.52
N ILE A 256 -18.08 -6.15 -38.84
CA ILE A 256 -18.88 -5.02 -39.34
C ILE A 256 -18.21 -4.41 -40.57
N ILE A 257 -16.90 -4.11 -40.48
CA ILE A 257 -16.17 -3.47 -41.59
C ILE A 257 -16.15 -4.36 -42.83
N HIS A 258 -15.80 -5.62 -42.65
CA HIS A 258 -15.74 -6.58 -43.75
C HIS A 258 -17.09 -6.74 -44.42
N ARG A 259 -18.18 -6.83 -43.64
CA ARG A 259 -19.53 -6.98 -44.15
C ARG A 259 -20.00 -5.72 -44.88
N LEU A 260 -19.80 -4.53 -44.30
CA LEU A 260 -20.15 -3.25 -44.96
C LEU A 260 -19.30 -3.03 -46.20
N GLY A 261 -18.01 -3.32 -46.17
CA GLY A 261 -17.12 -3.22 -47.31
C GLY A 261 -17.56 -4.11 -48.48
N SER A 262 -17.93 -5.37 -48.15
CA SER A 262 -18.44 -6.31 -49.13
C SER A 262 -19.76 -5.81 -49.78
N TYR A 263 -20.72 -5.33 -48.97
CA TYR A 263 -21.98 -4.80 -49.49
C TYR A 263 -21.77 -3.57 -50.38
N ILE A 264 -20.99 -2.59 -49.94
CA ILE A 264 -20.72 -1.37 -50.73
C ILE A 264 -19.94 -1.70 -52.02
N GLY A 265 -19.00 -2.67 -51.96
CA GLY A 265 -18.28 -3.14 -53.16
C GLY A 265 -19.21 -3.72 -54.20
N GLU A 266 -20.08 -4.67 -53.81
CA GLU A 266 -21.06 -5.30 -54.74
C GLU A 266 -22.08 -4.30 -55.28
N ILE A 267 -22.60 -3.41 -54.42
CA ILE A 267 -23.52 -2.35 -54.88
C ILE A 267 -22.85 -1.44 -55.93
N THR A 268 -21.56 -1.11 -55.71
CA THR A 268 -20.80 -0.26 -56.64
C THR A 268 -20.58 -0.97 -58.00
N GLU A 269 -20.27 -2.29 -57.96
CA GLU A 269 -20.10 -3.13 -59.14
C GLU A 269 -21.40 -3.20 -59.95
N ILE A 270 -22.54 -3.53 -59.31
CA ILE A 270 -23.84 -3.65 -59.96
C ILE A 270 -24.30 -2.30 -60.56
N LEU A 271 -24.20 -1.23 -59.79
CA LEU A 271 -24.57 0.09 -60.28
C LEU A 271 -23.66 0.56 -61.41
N GLY A 272 -22.37 0.20 -61.39
CA GLY A 272 -21.44 0.44 -62.51
C GLY A 272 -21.85 -0.31 -63.81
N ALA A 273 -22.16 -1.61 -63.67
CA ALA A 273 -22.65 -2.42 -64.79
C ALA A 273 -23.96 -1.87 -65.39
N ILE A 274 -24.92 -1.48 -64.58
CA ILE A 274 -26.19 -0.84 -65.03
C ILE A 274 -25.87 0.47 -65.74
N ALA A 275 -24.96 1.31 -65.29
CA ALA A 275 -24.56 2.53 -65.92
C ALA A 275 -23.93 2.31 -67.32
N GLU A 276 -23.30 1.17 -67.56
CA GLU A 276 -22.74 0.73 -68.84
C GLU A 276 -23.77 0.04 -69.77
N GLY A 277 -25.01 -0.16 -69.27
CA GLY A 277 -26.08 -0.80 -70.00
C GLY A 277 -26.20 -2.33 -69.80
N ASP A 278 -25.41 -2.91 -68.90
CA ASP A 278 -25.52 -4.31 -68.52
C ASP A 278 -26.53 -4.51 -67.41
N LEU A 279 -27.72 -5.02 -67.72
CA LEU A 279 -28.81 -5.33 -66.82
C LEU A 279 -28.82 -6.82 -66.43
N THR A 280 -27.76 -7.56 -66.69
CA THR A 280 -27.69 -9.01 -66.40
C THR A 280 -27.03 -9.30 -65.02
N SER A 281 -26.48 -8.27 -64.42
CA SER A 281 -25.81 -8.39 -63.13
C SER A 281 -26.84 -8.62 -62.03
N SER A 282 -26.61 -9.66 -61.17
CA SER A 282 -27.47 -10.02 -60.03
C SER A 282 -26.72 -9.98 -58.74
N VAL A 283 -27.44 -9.74 -57.64
CA VAL A 283 -26.87 -9.76 -56.27
C VAL A 283 -26.46 -11.17 -55.89
N ARG A 284 -25.18 -11.36 -55.57
CA ARG A 284 -24.59 -12.67 -55.23
C ARG A 284 -24.49 -12.92 -53.76
N GLN A 285 -24.38 -11.84 -52.95
CA GLN A 285 -24.19 -11.93 -51.51
C GLN A 285 -25.50 -12.03 -50.72
N GLU A 286 -25.42 -12.59 -49.53
CA GLU A 286 -26.53 -12.60 -48.58
C GLU A 286 -26.50 -11.30 -47.78
N TYR A 287 -27.53 -10.49 -47.88
CA TYR A 287 -27.73 -9.27 -47.11
C TYR A 287 -28.53 -9.59 -45.87
N VAL A 288 -28.08 -9.16 -44.70
CA VAL A 288 -28.66 -9.51 -43.40
C VAL A 288 -29.35 -8.30 -42.77
N GLY A 289 -30.50 -8.52 -42.15
CA GLY A 289 -31.25 -7.49 -41.44
C GLY A 289 -31.81 -6.40 -42.37
N ASP A 290 -31.69 -5.15 -41.99
CA ASP A 290 -32.21 -4.02 -42.76
C ASP A 290 -31.58 -3.86 -44.17
N PHE A 291 -30.39 -4.45 -44.37
CA PHE A 291 -29.73 -4.44 -45.69
C PHE A 291 -30.44 -5.30 -46.73
N GLU A 292 -31.30 -6.27 -46.31
CA GLU A 292 -32.13 -7.02 -47.27
C GLU A 292 -33.01 -6.14 -48.15
N SER A 293 -33.39 -4.97 -47.67
CA SER A 293 -34.18 -4.02 -48.43
C SER A 293 -33.40 -3.46 -49.66
N ILE A 294 -32.08 -3.31 -49.51
CA ILE A 294 -31.18 -2.88 -50.58
C ILE A 294 -31.11 -3.98 -51.64
N LYS A 295 -30.93 -5.24 -51.21
CA LYS A 295 -30.92 -6.42 -52.10
C LYS A 295 -32.19 -6.45 -52.95
N ARG A 296 -33.38 -6.39 -52.33
CA ARG A 296 -34.66 -6.41 -53.03
C ARG A 296 -34.81 -5.28 -54.03
N SER A 297 -34.25 -4.10 -53.72
CA SER A 297 -34.28 -2.96 -54.64
C SER A 297 -33.34 -3.16 -55.85
N LEU A 298 -32.18 -3.77 -55.65
CA LEU A 298 -31.22 -4.09 -56.71
C LEU A 298 -31.74 -5.22 -57.62
N ASP A 299 -32.34 -6.27 -57.03
CA ASP A 299 -32.95 -7.38 -57.81
C ASP A 299 -34.20 -6.97 -58.61
N GLY A 300 -34.77 -5.80 -58.32
CA GLY A 300 -35.94 -5.26 -58.99
C GLY A 300 -35.63 -4.28 -60.13
N ILE A 301 -34.36 -4.01 -60.43
CA ILE A 301 -33.91 -3.16 -61.53
C ILE A 301 -33.66 -4.02 -62.79
#